data_4f6ff38bf11c96b9330f157e40bec6b7
#
_entry.id   4f6ff38bf11c96b9330f157e40bec6b7
#
_cell.length_a   1.000
_cell.length_b   1.000
_cell.length_c   1.000
_cell.angle_alpha   90.00
_cell.angle_beta   90.00
_cell.angle_gamma   90.00
#
_symmetry.space_group_name_H-M   'P 1'
#
loop_
_entity.id
_entity.type
_entity.pdbx_description
1 polymer ?
#
loop_
_entity_poly.entity_id
_entity_poly.type
_entity_poly.pdbx_seq_one_letter_code
_entity_poly.pdbx_strand_id
1 'polypeptide(L)' 'MKTKKQIFKTKVLEQVKQLTNSGQHVKASKLFNKYFSIN' A
#
# COMPACT_ATOMS: atom_id res chain seq x y z
N MET A 1 15.59 -13.29 6.95
CA MET A 1 14.46 -12.73 7.72
C MET A 1 14.11 -11.34 7.24
N LYS A 2 12.82 -11.05 7.16
CA LYS A 2 12.39 -9.72 6.74
C LYS A 2 12.40 -8.77 7.93
N THR A 3 12.82 -7.55 7.68
CA THR A 3 12.78 -6.53 8.71
C THR A 3 11.35 -6.06 8.93
N LYS A 4 11.15 -5.35 10.05
CA LYS A 4 9.81 -4.79 10.33
C LYS A 4 9.38 -3.83 9.24
N LYS A 5 10.33 -3.07 8.69
CA LYS A 5 10.01 -2.14 7.61
C LYS A 5 9.51 -2.87 6.38
N GLN A 6 10.13 -3.99 6.03
CA GLN A 6 9.70 -4.77 4.88
C GLN A 6 8.32 -5.39 5.10
N ILE A 7 8.08 -5.85 6.32
CA ILE A 7 6.77 -6.41 6.65
C ILE A 7 5.69 -5.33 6.54
N PHE A 8 5.98 -4.14 7.05
CA PHE A 8 5.04 -3.04 6.95
C PHE A 8 4.74 -2.68 5.50
N LYS A 9 5.77 -2.57 4.69
CA LYS A 9 5.58 -2.26 3.28
C LYS A 9 4.75 -3.32 2.58
N THR A 10 5.01 -4.57 2.89
CA THR A 10 4.26 -5.66 2.29
C THR A 10 2.78 -5.57 2.64
N LYS A 11 2.47 -5.28 3.89
CA LYS A 11 1.08 -5.16 4.32
C LYS A 11 0.38 -4.01 3.62
N VAL A 12 1.06 -2.87 3.49
CA VAL A 12 0.47 -1.72 2.80
C VAL A 12 0.22 -2.06 1.34
N LEU A 13 1.18 -2.70 0.70
CA LEU A 13 1.03 -3.08 -0.70
C LEU A 13 -0.13 -4.05 -0.89
N GLU A 14 -0.31 -4.96 0.04
CA GLU A 14 -1.43 -5.89 -0.04
C GLU A 14 -2.76 -5.16 0.08
N GLN A 15 -2.85 -4.19 0.98
CA GLN A 15 -4.07 -3.40 1.10
C GLN A 15 -4.36 -2.60 -0.16
N VAL A 16 -3.33 -1.99 -0.72
CA VAL A 16 -3.48 -1.25 -1.97
C VAL A 16 -3.97 -2.18 -3.07
N LYS A 17 -3.41 -3.36 -3.14
CA LYS A 17 -3.81 -4.34 -4.15
C LYS A 17 -5.27 -4.75 -3.97
N GLN A 18 -5.69 -4.97 -2.73
CA GLN A 18 -7.08 -5.34 -2.46
C GLN A 18 -8.03 -4.23 -2.86
N LEU A 19 -7.68 -3.00 -2.54
CA LEU A 19 -8.51 -1.87 -2.91
C LEU A 19 -8.62 -1.75 -4.43
N THR A 20 -7.51 -1.93 -5.11
CA THR A 20 -7.50 -1.89 -6.58
C THR A 20 -8.39 -2.98 -7.15
N ASN A 21 -8.28 -4.19 -6.60
CA ASN A 21 -9.09 -5.31 -7.07
C ASN A 21 -10.58 -5.10 -6.84
N SER A 22 -10.91 -4.34 -5.80
CA SER A 22 -12.30 -4.02 -5.50
C SER A 22 -12.82 -2.82 -6.30
N GLY A 23 -12.01 -2.27 -7.17
CA GLY A 23 -12.39 -1.12 -7.97
C GLY A 23 -12.23 0.21 -7.26
N GLN A 24 -11.62 0.22 -6.07
CA GLN A 24 -11.43 1.44 -5.30
C GLN A 24 -10.07 2.05 -5.61
N HIS A 25 -9.90 2.43 -6.85
CA HIS A 25 -8.60 2.93 -7.32
C HIS A 25 -8.18 4.23 -6.63
N VAL A 26 -9.14 5.10 -6.38
CA VAL A 26 -8.85 6.38 -5.72
C VAL A 26 -8.33 6.13 -4.32
N LYS A 27 -8.99 5.28 -3.57
CA LYS A 27 -8.54 4.96 -2.21
C LYS A 27 -7.20 4.27 -2.22
N ALA A 28 -6.99 3.36 -3.18
CA ALA A 28 -5.71 2.68 -3.30
C ALA A 28 -4.60 3.67 -3.58
N SER A 29 -4.82 4.60 -4.47
CA SER A 29 -3.84 5.61 -4.81
C SER A 29 -3.51 6.49 -3.61
N LYS A 30 -4.53 6.90 -2.87
CA LYS A 30 -4.33 7.73 -1.68
C LYS A 30 -3.54 6.98 -0.61
N LEU A 31 -3.87 5.73 -0.40
CA LEU A 31 -3.17 4.92 0.58
C LEU A 31 -1.72 4.73 0.18
N PHE A 32 -1.48 4.45 -1.08
CA PHE A 32 -0.13 4.30 -1.59
C PHE A 32 0.67 5.58 -1.38
N ASN A 33 0.10 6.71 -1.76
CA ASN A 33 0.78 8.00 -1.61
C ASN A 33 1.04 8.33 -0.14
N LYS A 34 0.12 7.94 0.73
CA LYS A 34 0.28 8.23 2.15
C LYS A 34 1.52 7.56 2.72
N TYR A 35 1.76 6.32 2.33
CA TYR A 35 2.85 5.54 2.90
C TYR A 35 4.10 5.51 2.04
N PHE A 36 3.96 5.77 0.76
CA PHE A 36 5.07 5.69 -0.17
C PHE A 36 5.31 7.02 -0.88
N SER A 37 4.81 8.10 -0.32
CA SER A 37 4.99 9.42 -0.92
C SER A 37 6.48 9.75 -0.99
N ILE A 38 6.94 10.04 -2.18
CA ILE A 38 8.32 10.44 -2.41
C ILE A 38 8.29 11.83 -3.00
N ASN A 39 8.54 12.79 -2.17
CA ASN A 39 8.58 14.18 -2.62
C ASN A 39 9.92 14.78 -2.31
#